data_b0dbceb054fadd33d5461093cc359fbe
#
_entry.id   b0dbceb054fadd33d5461093cc359fbe
#
_cell.length_a   1.000
_cell.length_b   1.000
_cell.length_c   1.000
_cell.angle_alpha   90.00
_cell.angle_beta   90.00
_cell.angle_gamma   90.00
#
_symmetry.space_group_name_H-M   'P 1'
#
loop_
_entity.id
_entity.type
_entity.pdbx_description
1 polymer ?
#
loop_
_entity_poly.entity_id
_entity_poly.type
_entity_poly.pdbx_seq_one_letter_code
_entity_poly.pdbx_strand_id
1 'polypeptide(L)'
;AFWESEKLFDRIRETSKDRPQYVLHDGPPYANGAIHIGHALNKILKDMIVRTRQMQGYNAHYVPGWDCHGLPIEWKVEEKYRNANKNKDDVPVVEFRQECRAFAEYWIGEQIPQFKRLGVMGDWENPYKTMSFDAEGQIVRELGKFLENGGLYRGSKPVLWSVVEKTALADAEVEYHDHKSVTIWVRFKVQKSTNPAQVGDSIVIWTTTPWT
;
A
#
# COMPACT_ATOMS: atom_id res chain seq x y z
N ALA A 1 4.80 -25.24 -19.28
CA ALA A 1 4.83 -26.18 -20.41
C ALA A 1 3.98 -27.42 -20.14
N PHE A 2 4.52 -28.57 -19.60
CA PHE A 2 3.75 -29.83 -19.46
C PHE A 2 2.48 -29.65 -18.59
N TRP A 3 2.54 -29.03 -17.43
CA TRP A 3 1.35 -28.83 -16.56
C TRP A 3 0.26 -27.98 -17.21
N GLU A 4 0.63 -27.03 -18.02
CA GLU A 4 -0.30 -26.17 -18.77
C GLU A 4 -0.94 -26.94 -19.92
N SER A 5 -0.15 -27.73 -20.69
CA SER A 5 -0.71 -28.57 -21.77
C SER A 5 -1.71 -29.61 -21.24
N GLU A 6 -1.47 -30.14 -20.04
CA GLU A 6 -2.36 -31.07 -19.36
C GLU A 6 -3.51 -30.42 -18.60
N LYS A 7 -3.58 -29.08 -18.59
CA LYS A 7 -4.55 -28.30 -17.78
C LYS A 7 -4.62 -28.78 -16.34
N LEU A 8 -3.45 -29.03 -15.74
CA LEU A 8 -3.35 -29.66 -14.42
C LEU A 8 -4.12 -28.90 -13.35
N PHE A 9 -4.08 -27.57 -13.36
CA PHE A 9 -4.82 -26.75 -12.40
C PHE A 9 -6.32 -27.00 -12.49
N ASP A 10 -6.91 -26.95 -13.69
CA ASP A 10 -8.35 -27.17 -13.91
C ASP A 10 -8.78 -28.58 -13.48
N ARG A 11 -7.97 -29.57 -13.79
CA ARG A 11 -8.22 -30.95 -13.37
C ARG A 11 -8.20 -31.11 -11.85
N ILE A 12 -7.28 -30.45 -11.16
CA ILE A 12 -7.24 -30.44 -9.70
C ILE A 12 -8.49 -29.74 -9.14
N ARG A 13 -8.94 -28.63 -9.72
CA ARG A 13 -10.16 -27.93 -9.28
C ARG A 13 -11.38 -28.82 -9.44
N GLU A 14 -11.55 -29.45 -10.60
CA GLU A 14 -12.68 -30.33 -10.87
C GLU A 14 -12.73 -31.54 -9.91
N THR A 15 -11.61 -32.21 -9.71
CA THR A 15 -11.53 -33.38 -8.80
C THR A 15 -11.63 -33.02 -7.32
N SER A 16 -11.57 -31.76 -6.97
CA SER A 16 -11.58 -31.29 -5.58
C SER A 16 -12.86 -30.56 -5.19
N LYS A 17 -13.79 -30.35 -6.11
CA LYS A 17 -14.97 -29.48 -5.89
C LYS A 17 -15.83 -29.88 -4.69
N ASP A 18 -15.95 -31.18 -4.41
CA ASP A 18 -16.77 -31.70 -3.31
C ASP A 18 -15.99 -31.91 -2.01
N ARG A 19 -14.71 -31.52 -1.96
CA ARG A 19 -13.87 -31.63 -0.77
C ARG A 19 -14.08 -30.44 0.17
N PRO A 20 -13.75 -30.59 1.48
CA PRO A 20 -13.77 -29.48 2.41
C PRO A 20 -12.92 -28.33 1.92
N GLN A 21 -13.44 -27.10 2.00
CA GLN A 21 -12.73 -25.90 1.55
C GLN A 21 -11.55 -25.58 2.48
N TYR A 22 -10.44 -25.21 1.88
CA TYR A 22 -9.32 -24.58 2.56
C TYR A 22 -8.96 -23.28 1.84
N VAL A 23 -9.15 -22.15 2.51
CA VAL A 23 -8.86 -20.82 1.97
C VAL A 23 -7.59 -20.29 2.59
N LEU A 24 -6.58 -20.03 1.75
CA LEU A 24 -5.43 -19.23 2.11
C LEU A 24 -5.59 -17.85 1.47
N HIS A 25 -5.90 -16.86 2.29
CA HIS A 25 -6.00 -15.48 1.81
C HIS A 25 -4.63 -14.94 1.42
N ASP A 26 -4.52 -14.36 0.23
CA ASP A 26 -3.28 -13.75 -0.23
C ASP A 26 -3.07 -12.37 0.40
N GLY A 27 -1.86 -12.08 0.89
CA GLY A 27 -1.39 -10.72 1.09
C GLY A 27 -0.89 -10.20 -0.26
N PRO A 28 -1.66 -9.36 -0.95
CA PRO A 28 -1.37 -9.01 -2.33
C PRO A 28 -0.12 -8.13 -2.41
N PRO A 29 0.86 -8.45 -3.29
CA PRO A 29 1.98 -7.56 -3.54
C PRO A 29 1.54 -6.33 -4.33
N TYR A 30 2.31 -5.25 -4.26
CA TYR A 30 2.12 -4.10 -5.12
C TYR A 30 2.45 -4.42 -6.58
N ALA A 31 1.61 -3.93 -7.47
CA ALA A 31 1.82 -4.01 -8.91
C ALA A 31 2.66 -2.81 -9.40
N ASN A 32 3.93 -2.71 -8.94
CA ASN A 32 4.76 -1.51 -9.17
C ASN A 32 6.21 -1.79 -9.57
N GLY A 33 6.54 -3.04 -9.88
CA GLY A 33 7.89 -3.44 -10.27
C GLY A 33 8.04 -4.94 -10.48
N ALA A 34 9.23 -5.37 -10.91
CA ALA A 34 9.57 -6.79 -11.01
C ALA A 34 9.59 -7.46 -9.62
N ILE A 35 9.35 -8.76 -9.59
CA ILE A 35 9.44 -9.51 -8.33
C ILE A 35 10.89 -9.54 -7.81
N HIS A 36 11.03 -9.61 -6.51
CA HIS A 36 12.31 -9.77 -5.81
C HIS A 36 12.25 -11.00 -4.89
N ILE A 37 13.36 -11.31 -4.22
CA ILE A 37 13.48 -12.51 -3.38
C ILE A 37 12.41 -12.60 -2.29
N GLY A 38 11.96 -11.47 -1.73
CA GLY A 38 10.87 -11.42 -0.75
C GLY A 38 9.54 -11.89 -1.34
N HIS A 39 9.21 -11.49 -2.57
CA HIS A 39 8.05 -12.00 -3.29
C HIS A 39 8.16 -13.50 -3.56
N ALA A 40 9.34 -13.97 -3.98
CA ALA A 40 9.59 -15.38 -4.23
C ALA A 40 9.39 -16.21 -2.96
N LEU A 41 10.00 -15.80 -1.83
CA LEU A 41 9.84 -16.46 -0.54
C LEU A 41 8.37 -16.55 -0.13
N ASN A 42 7.65 -15.43 -0.16
CA ASN A 42 6.25 -15.36 0.24
C ASN A 42 5.36 -16.28 -0.63
N LYS A 43 5.47 -16.21 -1.95
CA LYS A 43 4.64 -17.00 -2.87
C LYS A 43 4.98 -18.48 -2.84
N ILE A 44 6.25 -18.85 -2.72
CA ILE A 44 6.66 -20.26 -2.62
C ILE A 44 6.14 -20.87 -1.31
N LEU A 45 6.24 -20.18 -0.17
CA LEU A 45 5.70 -20.69 1.09
C LEU A 45 4.18 -20.89 1.03
N LYS A 46 3.45 -19.96 0.44
CA LYS A 46 2.00 -20.09 0.21
C LYS A 46 1.67 -21.27 -0.69
N ASP A 47 2.41 -21.45 -1.79
CA ASP A 47 2.24 -22.57 -2.71
C ASP A 47 2.49 -23.91 -2.00
N MET A 48 3.51 -24.00 -1.16
CA MET A 48 3.76 -25.20 -0.35
C MET A 48 2.60 -25.55 0.57
N ILE A 49 2.02 -24.53 1.26
CA ILE A 49 0.86 -24.71 2.13
C ILE A 49 -0.34 -25.19 1.33
N VAL A 50 -0.67 -24.51 0.24
CA VAL A 50 -1.82 -24.83 -0.61
C VAL A 50 -1.70 -26.24 -1.20
N ARG A 51 -0.54 -26.60 -1.73
CA ARG A 51 -0.29 -27.98 -2.25
C ARG A 51 -0.40 -29.03 -1.16
N THR A 52 0.16 -28.78 0.01
CA THR A 52 0.08 -29.70 1.14
C THR A 52 -1.39 -29.93 1.53
N ARG A 53 -2.18 -28.87 1.65
CA ARG A 53 -3.61 -29.00 1.94
C ARG A 53 -4.38 -29.71 0.84
N GLN A 54 -4.05 -29.42 -0.42
CA GLN A 54 -4.64 -30.14 -1.57
C GLN A 54 -4.34 -31.66 -1.50
N MET A 55 -3.10 -32.04 -1.18
CA MET A 55 -2.70 -33.45 -1.01
C MET A 55 -3.36 -34.11 0.20
N GLN A 56 -3.67 -33.36 1.24
CA GLN A 56 -4.41 -33.83 2.42
C GLN A 56 -5.92 -34.00 2.18
N GLY A 57 -6.41 -33.77 0.97
CA GLY A 57 -7.81 -33.99 0.60
C GLY A 57 -8.71 -32.77 0.73
N TYR A 58 -8.16 -31.57 0.89
CA TYR A 58 -8.93 -30.32 0.86
C TYR A 58 -9.09 -29.79 -0.57
N ASN A 59 -10.11 -28.98 -0.77
CA ASN A 59 -10.23 -28.10 -1.93
C ASN A 59 -9.47 -26.79 -1.61
N ALA A 60 -8.17 -26.79 -1.87
CA ALA A 60 -7.29 -25.65 -1.60
C ALA A 60 -7.11 -24.80 -2.85
N HIS A 61 -8.10 -23.97 -3.15
CA HIS A 61 -8.09 -23.05 -4.27
C HIS A 61 -7.31 -21.78 -3.91
N TYR A 62 -6.18 -21.55 -4.59
CA TYR A 62 -5.39 -20.34 -4.42
C TYR A 62 -5.72 -19.32 -5.51
N VAL A 63 -6.23 -18.17 -5.09
CA VAL A 63 -6.45 -17.00 -5.94
C VAL A 63 -5.36 -15.99 -5.63
N PRO A 64 -4.42 -15.74 -6.57
CA PRO A 64 -3.40 -14.71 -6.39
C PRO A 64 -4.03 -13.32 -6.39
N GLY A 65 -3.45 -12.41 -5.62
CA GLY A 65 -3.92 -11.03 -5.52
C GLY A 65 -2.84 -10.00 -5.82
N TRP A 66 -3.28 -8.76 -6.16
CA TRP A 66 -2.44 -7.59 -6.33
C TRP A 66 -3.04 -6.35 -5.68
N ASP A 67 -2.16 -5.60 -5.00
CA ASP A 67 -2.46 -4.24 -4.56
C ASP A 67 -2.10 -3.26 -5.69
N CYS A 68 -3.10 -2.50 -6.14
CA CYS A 68 -3.04 -1.79 -7.42
C CYS A 68 -3.20 -0.27 -7.26
N HIS A 69 -3.16 0.28 -6.05
CA HIS A 69 -3.38 1.71 -5.81
C HIS A 69 -2.59 2.24 -4.61
N GLY A 70 -2.80 3.53 -4.28
CA GLY A 70 -2.08 4.23 -3.23
C GLY A 70 -0.71 4.74 -3.67
N LEU A 71 0.04 5.31 -2.72
CA LEU A 71 1.34 5.93 -2.97
C LEU A 71 2.34 5.06 -3.75
N PRO A 72 2.44 3.75 -3.53
CA PRO A 72 3.39 2.91 -4.27
C PRO A 72 3.16 2.88 -5.79
N ILE A 73 1.94 3.11 -6.23
CA ILE A 73 1.57 3.19 -7.65
C ILE A 73 1.61 4.66 -8.13
N GLU A 74 0.95 5.54 -7.41
CA GLU A 74 0.80 6.96 -7.76
C GLU A 74 2.14 7.66 -7.89
N TRP A 75 3.06 7.41 -6.95
CA TRP A 75 4.40 7.99 -6.98
C TRP A 75 5.20 7.57 -8.23
N LYS A 76 5.07 6.31 -8.67
CA LYS A 76 5.73 5.82 -9.88
C LYS A 76 5.18 6.48 -11.15
N VAL A 77 3.89 6.71 -11.21
CA VAL A 77 3.27 7.45 -12.32
C VAL A 77 3.66 8.92 -12.27
N GLU A 78 3.68 9.54 -11.09
CA GLU A 78 4.14 10.92 -10.92
C GLU A 78 5.62 11.09 -11.31
N GLU A 79 6.49 10.15 -10.95
CA GLU A 79 7.90 10.14 -11.36
C GLU A 79 8.03 10.18 -12.90
N LYS A 80 7.17 9.45 -13.62
CA LYS A 80 7.09 9.50 -15.09
C LYS A 80 6.73 10.90 -15.59
N TYR A 81 5.78 11.58 -14.95
CA TYR A 81 5.43 12.97 -15.29
C TYR A 81 6.58 13.93 -15.01
N ARG A 82 7.22 13.84 -13.85
CA ARG A 82 8.38 14.65 -13.49
C ARG A 82 9.53 14.49 -14.49
N ASN A 83 9.83 13.26 -14.90
CA ASN A 83 10.86 12.97 -15.89
C ASN A 83 10.52 13.53 -17.28
N ALA A 84 9.25 13.73 -17.58
CA ALA A 84 8.76 14.38 -18.78
C ALA A 84 8.59 15.92 -18.64
N ASN A 85 9.10 16.52 -17.52
CA ASN A 85 8.91 17.93 -17.17
C ASN A 85 7.44 18.38 -17.12
N LYS A 86 6.56 17.48 -16.69
CA LYS A 86 5.13 17.75 -16.47
C LYS A 86 4.82 17.73 -14.99
N ASN A 87 3.87 18.56 -14.56
CA ASN A 87 3.36 18.53 -13.20
C ASN A 87 2.10 17.66 -13.15
N LYS A 88 2.05 16.71 -12.21
CA LYS A 88 0.88 15.87 -11.94
C LYS A 88 -0.38 16.70 -11.63
N ASP A 89 -0.23 17.81 -10.93
CA ASP A 89 -1.35 18.65 -10.50
C ASP A 89 -2.08 19.33 -11.68
N ASP A 90 -1.44 19.40 -12.86
CA ASP A 90 -2.03 19.94 -14.10
C ASP A 90 -2.78 18.87 -14.91
N VAL A 91 -2.73 17.60 -14.48
CA VAL A 91 -3.39 16.48 -15.16
C VAL A 91 -4.78 16.26 -14.57
N PRO A 92 -5.82 16.06 -15.40
CA PRO A 92 -7.13 15.71 -14.89
C PRO A 92 -7.10 14.45 -14.03
N VAL A 93 -7.76 14.48 -12.87
CA VAL A 93 -7.73 13.38 -11.87
C VAL A 93 -8.13 12.03 -12.49
N VAL A 94 -9.12 12.02 -13.39
CA VAL A 94 -9.57 10.78 -14.05
C VAL A 94 -8.49 10.21 -14.96
N GLU A 95 -7.79 11.07 -15.71
CA GLU A 95 -6.67 10.68 -16.59
C GLU A 95 -5.52 10.08 -15.76
N PHE A 96 -5.11 10.78 -14.69
CA PHE A 96 -4.08 10.28 -13.78
C PHE A 96 -4.43 8.91 -13.18
N ARG A 97 -5.69 8.73 -12.73
CA ARG A 97 -6.17 7.43 -12.20
C ARG A 97 -6.16 6.33 -13.26
N GLN A 98 -6.52 6.65 -14.49
CA GLN A 98 -6.45 5.70 -15.60
C GLN A 98 -5.01 5.28 -15.90
N GLU A 99 -4.05 6.20 -15.83
CA GLU A 99 -2.63 5.87 -15.97
C GLU A 99 -2.13 4.99 -14.82
N CYS A 100 -2.56 5.25 -13.58
CA CYS A 100 -2.25 4.39 -12.45
C CYS A 100 -2.78 2.95 -12.66
N ARG A 101 -4.02 2.81 -13.14
CA ARG A 101 -4.60 1.50 -13.47
C ARG A 101 -3.82 0.80 -14.58
N ALA A 102 -3.47 1.51 -15.65
CA ALA A 102 -2.69 0.97 -16.75
C ALA A 102 -1.28 0.54 -16.31
N PHE A 103 -0.66 1.32 -15.45
CA PHE A 103 0.63 1.00 -14.86
C PHE A 103 0.57 -0.29 -14.01
N ALA A 104 -0.42 -0.40 -13.14
CA ALA A 104 -0.62 -1.60 -12.32
C ALA A 104 -0.91 -2.84 -13.19
N GLU A 105 -1.76 -2.72 -14.21
CA GLU A 105 -2.06 -3.82 -15.14
C GLU A 105 -0.82 -4.30 -15.89
N TYR A 106 0.03 -3.39 -16.34
CA TYR A 106 1.32 -3.73 -16.95
C TYR A 106 2.17 -4.60 -16.00
N TRP A 107 2.33 -4.18 -14.74
CA TRP A 107 3.16 -4.93 -13.80
C TRP A 107 2.56 -6.26 -13.37
N ILE A 108 1.23 -6.37 -13.31
CA ILE A 108 0.55 -7.66 -13.12
C ILE A 108 0.93 -8.61 -14.26
N GLY A 109 0.86 -8.12 -15.51
CA GLY A 109 1.24 -8.87 -16.69
C GLY A 109 2.70 -9.37 -16.66
N GLU A 110 3.62 -8.55 -16.14
CA GLU A 110 5.04 -8.89 -15.97
C GLU A 110 5.27 -9.89 -14.80
N GLN A 111 4.56 -9.72 -13.69
CA GLN A 111 4.75 -10.55 -12.50
C GLN A 111 4.15 -11.96 -12.63
N ILE A 112 3.04 -12.13 -13.33
CA ILE A 112 2.39 -13.44 -13.52
C ILE A 112 3.36 -14.48 -14.12
N PRO A 113 4.05 -14.22 -15.24
CA PRO A 113 5.02 -15.14 -15.80
C PRO A 113 6.18 -15.45 -14.83
N GLN A 114 6.61 -14.45 -14.05
CA GLN A 114 7.68 -14.64 -13.07
C GLN A 114 7.26 -15.57 -11.94
N PHE A 115 6.05 -15.43 -11.39
CA PHE A 115 5.50 -16.35 -10.39
C PHE A 115 5.25 -17.75 -10.96
N LYS A 116 4.71 -17.85 -12.16
CA LYS A 116 4.58 -19.14 -12.87
C LYS A 116 5.92 -19.81 -13.07
N ARG A 117 6.98 -19.06 -13.36
CA ARG A 117 8.36 -19.58 -13.50
C ARG A 117 8.92 -20.15 -12.19
N LEU A 118 8.50 -19.63 -11.04
CA LEU A 118 8.82 -20.20 -9.72
C LEU A 118 8.03 -21.48 -9.41
N GLY A 119 7.09 -21.86 -10.26
CA GLY A 119 6.24 -23.04 -10.08
C GLY A 119 5.01 -22.82 -9.21
N VAL A 120 4.70 -21.57 -8.86
CA VAL A 120 3.50 -21.24 -8.07
C VAL A 120 2.25 -21.57 -8.88
N MET A 121 1.35 -22.35 -8.29
CA MET A 121 0.09 -22.76 -8.90
C MET A 121 -1.08 -21.96 -8.32
N GLY A 122 -1.92 -21.42 -9.19
CA GLY A 122 -3.08 -20.62 -8.77
C GLY A 122 -3.97 -20.23 -9.95
N ASP A 123 -5.08 -19.58 -9.66
CA ASP A 123 -6.01 -19.04 -10.65
C ASP A 123 -5.47 -17.71 -11.23
N TRP A 124 -4.54 -17.84 -12.18
CA TRP A 124 -3.89 -16.71 -12.82
C TRP A 124 -4.80 -15.98 -13.83
N GLU A 125 -5.91 -16.60 -14.22
CA GLU A 125 -6.86 -16.01 -15.16
C GLU A 125 -7.87 -15.11 -14.47
N ASN A 126 -8.20 -15.43 -13.19
CA ASN A 126 -9.15 -14.68 -12.38
C ASN A 126 -8.51 -14.18 -11.07
N PRO A 127 -7.45 -13.36 -11.14
CA PRO A 127 -6.78 -12.86 -9.95
C PRO A 127 -7.63 -11.85 -9.21
N TYR A 128 -7.41 -11.73 -7.89
CA TYR A 128 -7.92 -10.62 -7.10
C TYR A 128 -7.11 -9.36 -7.39
N LYS A 129 -7.77 -8.27 -7.75
CA LYS A 129 -7.15 -6.95 -7.96
C LYS A 129 -7.90 -5.92 -7.13
N THR A 130 -7.19 -5.18 -6.27
CA THR A 130 -7.83 -4.14 -5.45
C THR A 130 -8.44 -3.01 -6.30
N MET A 131 -7.99 -2.85 -7.55
CA MET A 131 -8.53 -1.87 -8.51
C MET A 131 -9.73 -2.38 -9.33
N SER A 132 -10.17 -3.63 -9.16
CA SER A 132 -11.38 -4.08 -9.85
C SER A 132 -12.61 -3.36 -9.29
N PHE A 133 -13.57 -3.00 -10.13
CA PHE A 133 -14.73 -2.24 -9.69
C PHE A 133 -15.55 -2.96 -8.62
N ASP A 134 -15.62 -4.30 -8.68
CA ASP A 134 -16.30 -5.10 -7.66
C ASP A 134 -15.56 -5.03 -6.32
N ALA A 135 -14.22 -5.10 -6.33
CA ALA A 135 -13.42 -4.96 -5.11
C ALA A 135 -13.55 -3.54 -4.52
N GLU A 136 -13.44 -2.49 -5.35
CA GLU A 136 -13.65 -1.11 -4.92
C GLU A 136 -15.05 -0.91 -4.33
N GLY A 137 -16.08 -1.45 -4.99
CA GLY A 137 -17.46 -1.40 -4.50
C GLY A 137 -17.63 -2.12 -3.17
N GLN A 138 -16.95 -3.25 -2.95
CA GLN A 138 -16.98 -3.96 -1.68
C GLN A 138 -16.26 -3.20 -0.57
N ILE A 139 -15.10 -2.60 -0.85
CA ILE A 139 -14.37 -1.74 0.09
C ILE A 139 -15.25 -0.59 0.58
N VAL A 140 -15.95 0.09 -0.34
CA VAL A 140 -16.87 1.18 0.00
C VAL A 140 -18.03 0.69 0.86
N ARG A 141 -18.61 -0.49 0.56
CA ARG A 141 -19.69 -1.08 1.37
C ARG A 141 -19.22 -1.39 2.79
N GLU A 142 -18.03 -1.97 2.94
CA GLU A 142 -17.49 -2.27 4.27
C GLU A 142 -17.19 -0.98 5.06
N LEU A 143 -16.63 0.05 4.42
CA LEU A 143 -16.43 1.37 5.04
C LEU A 143 -17.78 1.99 5.49
N GLY A 144 -18.83 1.82 4.69
CA GLY A 144 -20.19 2.28 5.01
C GLY A 144 -20.72 1.68 6.32
N LYS A 145 -20.42 0.40 6.60
CA LYS A 145 -20.83 -0.25 7.86
C LYS A 145 -20.18 0.41 9.09
N PHE A 146 -18.92 0.90 8.98
CA PHE A 146 -18.28 1.66 10.05
C PHE A 146 -18.97 3.01 10.28
N LEU A 147 -19.45 3.65 9.23
CA LEU A 147 -20.23 4.88 9.36
C LEU A 147 -21.57 4.61 10.04
N GLU A 148 -22.30 3.58 9.62
CA GLU A 148 -23.61 3.22 10.16
C GLU A 148 -23.57 2.86 11.65
N ASN A 149 -22.51 2.20 12.11
CA ASN A 149 -22.35 1.84 13.52
C ASN A 149 -21.64 2.91 14.37
N GLY A 150 -21.37 4.09 13.81
CA GLY A 150 -20.73 5.22 14.50
C GLY A 150 -19.20 5.08 14.68
N GLY A 151 -18.56 4.07 14.09
CA GLY A 151 -17.11 3.86 14.17
C GLY A 151 -16.32 4.82 13.28
N LEU A 152 -16.96 5.42 12.27
CA LEU A 152 -16.36 6.40 11.38
C LEU A 152 -16.96 7.79 11.63
N TYR A 153 -16.12 8.74 11.99
CA TYR A 153 -16.53 10.12 12.23
C TYR A 153 -15.46 11.11 11.71
N ARG A 154 -15.86 12.34 11.43
CA ARG A 154 -14.96 13.41 11.04
C ARG A 154 -14.34 14.07 12.28
N GLY A 155 -13.01 14.13 12.30
CA GLY A 155 -12.24 14.76 13.38
C GLY A 155 -10.98 15.41 12.86
N SER A 156 -10.27 16.13 13.75
CA SER A 156 -8.94 16.69 13.48
C SER A 156 -7.93 16.01 14.37
N LYS A 157 -6.82 15.57 13.77
CA LYS A 157 -5.70 14.91 14.46
C LYS A 157 -4.39 15.36 13.81
N PRO A 158 -3.34 15.70 14.57
CA PRO A 158 -2.00 15.89 14.01
C PRO A 158 -1.54 14.60 13.33
N VAL A 159 -1.06 14.72 12.11
CA VAL A 159 -0.54 13.59 11.33
C VAL A 159 0.79 13.99 10.69
N LEU A 160 1.64 12.99 10.41
CA LEU A 160 2.82 13.19 9.58
C LEU A 160 2.36 13.49 8.15
N TRP A 161 3.00 14.44 7.52
CA TRP A 161 2.60 14.97 6.23
C TRP A 161 3.79 15.07 5.28
N SER A 162 3.67 14.50 4.10
CA SER A 162 4.62 14.74 3.02
C SER A 162 4.28 16.01 2.27
N VAL A 163 5.22 16.96 2.26
CA VAL A 163 5.05 18.21 1.51
C VAL A 163 5.28 18.02 0.02
N VAL A 164 5.91 16.91 -0.38
CA VAL A 164 6.19 16.58 -1.78
C VAL A 164 4.96 15.93 -2.41
N GLU A 165 4.47 14.84 -1.80
CA GLU A 165 3.29 14.10 -2.27
C GLU A 165 1.97 14.77 -1.87
N LYS A 166 2.01 15.78 -0.99
CA LYS A 166 0.84 16.52 -0.49
C LYS A 166 -0.22 15.61 0.13
N THR A 167 0.22 14.68 0.97
CA THR A 167 -0.64 13.70 1.63
C THR A 167 -0.18 13.37 3.04
N ALA A 168 -1.09 12.85 3.86
CA ALA A 168 -0.77 12.24 5.14
C ALA A 168 0.02 10.95 4.93
N LEU A 169 0.92 10.64 5.87
CA LEU A 169 1.73 9.43 5.85
C LEU A 169 1.28 8.47 6.95
N ALA A 170 1.28 7.18 6.64
CA ALA A 170 1.24 6.13 7.64
C ALA A 170 2.61 5.97 8.32
N ASP A 171 2.62 5.43 9.53
CA ASP A 171 3.89 5.26 10.27
C ASP A 171 4.93 4.43 9.50
N ALA A 172 4.49 3.45 8.72
CA ALA A 172 5.36 2.61 7.89
C ALA A 172 5.97 3.33 6.67
N GLU A 173 5.45 4.49 6.30
CA GLU A 173 5.92 5.30 5.17
C GLU A 173 6.92 6.38 5.61
N VAL A 174 7.17 6.48 6.93
CA VAL A 174 8.06 7.49 7.50
C VAL A 174 9.47 6.93 7.62
N GLU A 175 10.42 7.63 7.02
CA GLU A 175 11.84 7.34 7.14
C GLU A 175 12.53 8.43 7.96
N TYR A 176 13.46 8.03 8.83
CA TYR A 176 14.23 8.92 9.67
C TYR A 176 15.67 9.00 9.16
N HIS A 177 16.11 10.21 8.89
CA HIS A 177 17.47 10.50 8.45
C HIS A 177 18.11 11.58 9.30
N ASP A 178 19.44 11.55 9.41
CA ASP A 178 20.19 12.63 10.06
C ASP A 178 19.99 13.93 9.31
N HIS A 179 19.55 14.98 10.03
CA HIS A 179 19.26 16.29 9.48
C HIS A 179 20.00 17.38 10.27
N LYS A 180 20.69 18.27 9.56
CA LYS A 180 21.29 19.47 10.14
C LYS A 180 20.33 20.63 10.01
N SER A 181 19.91 21.19 11.15
CA SER A 181 19.08 22.38 11.18
C SER A 181 19.69 23.48 12.03
N VAL A 182 19.33 24.72 11.72
CA VAL A 182 19.73 25.87 12.53
C VAL A 182 18.84 25.94 13.76
N THR A 183 19.46 26.01 14.93
CA THR A 183 18.74 26.22 16.18
C THR A 183 19.17 27.54 16.81
N ILE A 184 18.27 28.20 17.53
CA ILE A 184 18.56 29.45 18.19
C ILE A 184 18.05 29.47 19.63
N TRP A 185 18.67 30.29 20.47
CA TRP A 185 18.15 30.69 21.76
C TRP A 185 17.62 32.11 21.64
N VAL A 186 16.40 32.31 22.07
CA VAL A 186 15.73 33.61 22.02
C VAL A 186 15.46 34.07 23.44
N ARG A 187 15.80 35.32 23.72
CA ARG A 187 15.60 35.95 25.02
C ARG A 187 14.41 36.90 24.97
N PHE A 188 13.41 36.64 25.79
CA PHE A 188 12.26 37.52 25.99
C PHE A 188 12.32 38.18 27.35
N LYS A 189 12.20 39.51 27.39
CA LYS A 189 12.12 40.24 28.65
C LYS A 189 10.74 40.10 29.27
N VAL A 190 10.72 39.85 30.58
CA VAL A 190 9.49 39.80 31.37
C VAL A 190 8.96 41.25 31.52
N GLN A 191 7.83 41.51 30.88
CA GLN A 191 7.19 42.85 30.94
C GLN A 191 6.23 42.96 32.13
N LYS A 192 5.64 41.85 32.58
CA LYS A 192 4.69 41.81 33.69
C LYS A 192 4.81 40.47 34.43
N SER A 193 4.78 40.51 35.75
CA SER A 193 4.79 39.30 36.60
C SER A 193 3.97 39.56 37.85
N THR A 194 3.43 38.51 38.45
CA THR A 194 2.84 38.53 39.79
C THR A 194 3.88 38.75 40.89
N ASN A 195 5.15 38.42 40.60
CA ASN A 195 6.29 38.80 41.46
C ASN A 195 7.02 39.99 40.82
N PRO A 196 6.91 41.21 41.41
CA PRO A 196 7.53 42.41 40.84
C PRO A 196 9.06 42.34 40.67
N ALA A 197 9.74 41.51 41.48
CA ALA A 197 11.20 41.33 41.37
C ALA A 197 11.63 40.66 40.05
N GLN A 198 10.73 40.00 39.35
CA GLN A 198 10.99 39.35 38.07
C GLN A 198 10.79 40.29 36.85
N VAL A 199 10.21 41.46 37.05
CA VAL A 199 10.03 42.40 35.94
C VAL A 199 11.40 42.95 35.52
N GLY A 200 11.69 42.81 34.22
CA GLY A 200 13.00 43.12 33.65
C GLY A 200 13.94 41.92 33.50
N ASP A 201 13.67 40.82 34.21
CA ASP A 201 14.35 39.55 33.96
C ASP A 201 14.10 39.05 32.54
N SER A 202 14.76 37.97 32.15
CA SER A 202 14.61 37.41 30.84
C SER A 202 14.36 35.92 30.90
N ILE A 203 13.41 35.45 30.12
CA ILE A 203 13.17 34.03 29.85
C ILE A 203 13.89 33.68 28.54
N VAL A 204 14.69 32.63 28.57
CA VAL A 204 15.38 32.09 27.39
C VAL A 204 14.69 30.84 26.94
N ILE A 205 14.35 30.79 25.69
CA ILE A 205 13.82 29.59 25.02
C ILE A 205 14.80 29.08 23.96
N TRP A 206 14.76 27.80 23.71
CA TRP A 206 15.47 27.18 22.60
C TRP A 206 14.44 26.70 21.57
N THR A 207 14.73 26.89 20.28
CA THR A 207 13.84 26.45 19.20
C THR A 207 14.60 26.04 17.94
N THR A 208 14.04 25.06 17.24
CA THR A 208 14.43 24.69 15.89
C THR A 208 13.55 25.37 14.83
N THR A 209 12.51 26.07 15.22
CA THR A 209 11.49 26.70 14.36
C THR A 209 11.35 28.19 14.68
N PRO A 210 12.39 29.01 14.39
CA PRO A 210 12.42 30.43 14.78
C PRO A 210 11.37 31.30 14.08
N TRP A 211 10.68 30.76 13.09
CA TRP A 211 9.61 31.44 12.35
C TRP A 211 8.22 31.29 13.00
N THR A 212 8.08 30.48 14.03
CA THR A 212 6.84 30.36 14.84
C THR A 212 6.94 31.20 16.11
#